data_d4bdb40059941af10ee15eb406d580a6
#
_entry.id   d4bdb40059941af10ee15eb406d580a6
#
_cell.length_a   1.000
_cell.length_b   1.000
_cell.length_c   1.000
_cell.angle_alpha   90.00
_cell.angle_beta   90.00
_cell.angle_gamma   90.00
#
_symmetry.space_group_name_H-M   'P 1'
#
loop_
_entity.id
_entity.type
_entity.pdbx_description
1 polymer ?
#
loop_
_entity_poly.entity_id
_entity_poly.type
_entity_poly.pdbx_seq_one_letter_code
_entity_poly.pdbx_strand_id
1 'polypeptide(L)'
;MRQMVLEKFSIGVGDRFAHQAKPQLAACVRAAEQGVTIIPVWNKSNREHKIVGSEPAETRAAADAAVQELGWKHPYYLDADHINVETVDRYLDPCDFFTLDVADAIGHPPEPGAASAFLNRHPEWAREIPAARAQAAACKYLYAIAEAARIYRKIAARKDPGSFVTEVSMDETDCPQNPSELLLILAAIADEGIPIQTIAPKFTGRFNKGVDYVGDVEQFEKEFGADLDVIARAVKDYDLPPNLKLSVHSGSDKFSIYEPMRRALRRADAGVHVKTAGTTWLEELIGLAEAGPDGLALAKEIYARAYSHSEDLCAPYIAVIDIDTDRLPTPEDVQRWTSEQYVGALRHDRQNPLYNPHVRQLLHVGYKVAAQMDGRYTRMLEACEESISRNVTENLYARHIEPLFLRA
;
A
#
# COMPACT_ATOMS: atom_id res chain seq x y z
N MET A 1 -2.50 -28.84 8.18
CA MET A 1 -3.08 -27.89 7.20
C MET A 1 -1.98 -27.44 6.23
N ARG A 2 -2.32 -27.06 5.01
CA ARG A 2 -1.32 -26.52 4.06
C ARG A 2 -0.94 -25.12 4.52
N GLN A 3 0.35 -24.83 4.65
CA GLN A 3 0.84 -23.49 5.02
C GLN A 3 0.43 -22.51 3.92
N MET A 4 -0.11 -21.36 4.32
CA MET A 4 -0.41 -20.25 3.42
C MET A 4 0.91 -19.60 2.99
N VAL A 5 1.13 -19.54 1.69
CA VAL A 5 2.35 -19.01 1.08
C VAL A 5 1.94 -17.94 0.08
N LEU A 6 2.35 -16.71 0.32
CA LEU A 6 2.10 -15.60 -0.60
C LEU A 6 2.91 -15.82 -1.89
N GLU A 7 2.23 -15.78 -3.01
CA GLU A 7 2.77 -16.05 -4.34
C GLU A 7 3.82 -14.98 -4.74
N LYS A 8 4.59 -15.27 -5.79
CA LYS A 8 5.72 -14.45 -6.24
C LYS A 8 5.32 -12.98 -6.45
N PHE A 9 4.18 -12.73 -7.09
CA PHE A 9 3.67 -11.39 -7.37
C PHE A 9 2.30 -11.18 -6.74
N SER A 10 2.17 -10.11 -5.98
CA SER A 10 0.90 -9.70 -5.38
C SER A 10 0.74 -8.18 -5.42
N ILE A 11 -0.51 -7.74 -5.46
CA ILE A 11 -0.86 -6.33 -5.56
C ILE A 11 -1.92 -5.98 -4.53
N GLY A 12 -1.59 -5.06 -3.66
CA GLY A 12 -2.53 -4.48 -2.70
C GLY A 12 -3.45 -3.49 -3.39
N VAL A 13 -4.75 -3.64 -3.19
CA VAL A 13 -5.78 -2.79 -3.80
C VAL A 13 -6.70 -2.24 -2.71
N GLY A 14 -6.80 -0.90 -2.64
CA GLY A 14 -7.69 -0.22 -1.70
C GLY A 14 -9.08 -0.01 -2.29
N ASP A 15 -10.11 -0.30 -1.49
CA ASP A 15 -11.50 -0.03 -1.84
C ASP A 15 -12.23 0.59 -0.66
N ARG A 16 -12.29 1.92 -0.63
CA ARG A 16 -12.81 2.67 0.52
C ARG A 16 -14.29 2.43 0.77
N PHE A 17 -15.06 2.18 -0.26
CA PHE A 17 -16.52 2.03 -0.18
C PHE A 17 -16.99 0.60 -0.44
N ALA A 18 -16.08 -0.36 -0.65
CA ALA A 18 -16.36 -1.78 -0.92
C ALA A 18 -17.25 -2.01 -2.16
N HIS A 19 -17.05 -1.22 -3.22
CA HIS A 19 -17.82 -1.30 -4.49
C HIS A 19 -16.95 -1.67 -5.70
N GLN A 20 -15.60 -1.68 -5.54
CA GLN A 20 -14.69 -1.82 -6.67
C GLN A 20 -13.91 -3.14 -6.68
N ALA A 21 -14.23 -4.08 -5.81
CA ALA A 21 -13.53 -5.38 -5.76
C ALA A 21 -13.55 -6.12 -7.10
N LYS A 22 -14.70 -6.11 -7.80
CA LYS A 22 -14.87 -6.76 -9.11
C LYS A 22 -13.99 -6.14 -10.21
N PRO A 23 -14.01 -4.83 -10.48
CA PRO A 23 -13.13 -4.23 -11.49
C PRO A 23 -11.65 -4.31 -11.12
N GLN A 24 -11.28 -4.30 -9.83
CA GLN A 24 -9.92 -4.55 -9.38
C GLN A 24 -9.48 -5.98 -9.70
N LEU A 25 -10.31 -6.97 -9.40
CA LEU A 25 -10.03 -8.37 -9.74
C LEU A 25 -9.99 -8.60 -11.25
N ALA A 26 -10.84 -7.93 -12.04
CA ALA A 26 -10.82 -8.02 -13.50
C ALA A 26 -9.46 -7.64 -14.10
N ALA A 27 -8.75 -6.69 -13.50
CA ALA A 27 -7.38 -6.36 -13.90
C ALA A 27 -6.41 -7.52 -13.67
N CYS A 28 -6.54 -8.25 -12.55
CA CYS A 28 -5.74 -9.44 -12.27
C CYS A 28 -6.11 -10.62 -13.20
N VAL A 29 -7.39 -10.78 -13.53
CA VAL A 29 -7.84 -11.78 -14.51
C VAL A 29 -7.21 -11.53 -15.87
N ARG A 30 -7.22 -10.26 -16.37
CA ARG A 30 -6.55 -9.91 -17.63
C ARG A 30 -5.05 -10.21 -17.61
N ALA A 31 -4.38 -10.03 -16.47
CA ALA A 31 -2.96 -10.39 -16.34
C ALA A 31 -2.74 -11.90 -16.42
N ALA A 32 -3.60 -12.68 -15.75
CA ALA A 32 -3.53 -14.14 -15.78
C ALA A 32 -3.77 -14.69 -17.19
N GLU A 33 -4.66 -14.09 -17.98
CA GLU A 33 -4.88 -14.41 -19.40
C GLU A 33 -3.63 -14.13 -20.28
N GLN A 34 -2.76 -13.21 -19.84
CA GLN A 34 -1.46 -12.96 -20.45
C GLN A 34 -0.33 -13.86 -19.90
N GLY A 35 -0.68 -14.86 -19.07
CA GLY A 35 0.26 -15.83 -18.51
C GLY A 35 1.00 -15.39 -17.26
N VAL A 36 0.64 -14.26 -16.65
CA VAL A 36 1.24 -13.79 -15.39
C VAL A 36 0.17 -13.65 -14.31
N THR A 37 0.25 -14.53 -13.32
CA THR A 37 -0.69 -14.49 -12.18
C THR A 37 -0.22 -13.45 -11.16
N ILE A 38 -1.08 -12.45 -10.92
CA ILE A 38 -0.89 -11.41 -9.91
C ILE A 38 -1.99 -11.58 -8.87
N ILE A 39 -1.60 -11.78 -7.62
CA ILE A 39 -2.54 -12.06 -6.53
C ILE A 39 -3.08 -10.75 -5.94
N PRO A 40 -4.40 -10.53 -5.95
CA PRO A 40 -4.99 -9.37 -5.30
C PRO A 40 -4.98 -9.52 -3.78
N VAL A 41 -4.63 -8.42 -3.10
CA VAL A 41 -4.67 -8.27 -1.65
C VAL A 41 -5.50 -7.03 -1.34
N TRP A 42 -6.77 -7.21 -0.97
CA TRP A 42 -7.61 -6.07 -0.60
C TRP A 42 -7.17 -5.50 0.73
N ASN A 43 -7.07 -4.18 0.81
CA ASN A 43 -6.68 -3.51 2.04
C ASN A 43 -7.58 -2.30 2.35
N LYS A 44 -7.76 -2.04 3.64
CA LYS A 44 -8.43 -0.86 4.14
C LYS A 44 -8.01 -0.61 5.58
N SER A 45 -7.45 0.56 5.83
CA SER A 45 -6.93 0.90 7.16
C SER A 45 -8.02 1.13 8.20
N ASN A 46 -7.67 0.99 9.48
CA ASN A 46 -8.58 1.27 10.59
C ASN A 46 -9.15 2.70 10.55
N ARG A 47 -8.34 3.67 10.11
CA ARG A 47 -8.77 5.05 9.92
C ARG A 47 -9.83 5.17 8.83
N GLU A 48 -9.64 4.50 7.69
CA GLU A 48 -10.62 4.51 6.60
C GLU A 48 -11.93 3.83 6.98
N HIS A 49 -11.87 2.70 7.66
CA HIS A 49 -13.07 2.04 8.21
C HIS A 49 -13.85 2.95 9.14
N LYS A 50 -13.18 3.66 10.06
CA LYS A 50 -13.82 4.61 10.97
C LYS A 50 -14.47 5.79 10.25
N ILE A 51 -13.82 6.31 9.21
CA ILE A 51 -14.32 7.47 8.44
C ILE A 51 -15.54 7.09 7.61
N VAL A 52 -15.50 5.93 6.96
CA VAL A 52 -16.58 5.45 6.08
C VAL A 52 -17.71 4.78 6.88
N GLY A 53 -17.47 4.42 8.14
CA GLY A 53 -18.45 3.73 8.98
C GLY A 53 -18.65 2.26 8.57
N SER A 54 -17.57 1.57 8.17
CA SER A 54 -17.61 0.18 7.70
C SER A 54 -16.77 -0.75 8.57
N GLU A 55 -16.96 -2.06 8.40
CA GLU A 55 -16.21 -3.10 9.10
C GLU A 55 -15.33 -3.91 8.12
N PRO A 56 -14.19 -4.48 8.56
CA PRO A 56 -13.34 -5.32 7.71
C PRO A 56 -14.08 -6.50 7.05
N ALA A 57 -15.10 -7.05 7.72
CA ALA A 57 -15.94 -8.11 7.18
C ALA A 57 -16.69 -7.70 5.90
N GLU A 58 -17.05 -6.42 5.72
CA GLU A 58 -17.68 -5.92 4.50
C GLU A 58 -16.70 -5.94 3.32
N THR A 59 -15.44 -5.59 3.56
CA THR A 59 -14.39 -5.70 2.53
C THR A 59 -14.14 -7.16 2.15
N ARG A 60 -14.16 -8.09 3.11
CA ARG A 60 -14.09 -9.54 2.86
C ARG A 60 -15.27 -9.99 2.00
N ALA A 61 -16.48 -9.62 2.36
CA ALA A 61 -17.68 -10.00 1.62
C ALA A 61 -17.66 -9.49 0.16
N ALA A 62 -17.19 -8.25 -0.06
CA ALA A 62 -17.05 -7.69 -1.41
C ALA A 62 -15.98 -8.44 -2.24
N ALA A 63 -14.84 -8.79 -1.63
CA ALA A 63 -13.80 -9.60 -2.28
C ALA A 63 -14.31 -10.99 -2.64
N ASP A 64 -14.97 -11.68 -1.71
CA ASP A 64 -15.53 -13.02 -1.91
C ASP A 64 -16.58 -13.03 -3.03
N ALA A 65 -17.45 -12.01 -3.08
CA ALA A 65 -18.44 -11.86 -4.14
C ALA A 65 -17.78 -11.65 -5.51
N ALA A 66 -16.76 -10.80 -5.61
CA ALA A 66 -16.02 -10.57 -6.84
C ALA A 66 -15.31 -11.84 -7.33
N VAL A 67 -14.68 -12.59 -6.41
CA VAL A 67 -14.02 -13.87 -6.70
C VAL A 67 -15.01 -14.89 -7.23
N GLN A 68 -16.18 -15.00 -6.61
CA GLN A 68 -17.24 -15.91 -7.06
C GLN A 68 -17.78 -15.52 -8.45
N GLU A 69 -18.06 -14.24 -8.65
CA GLU A 69 -18.65 -13.73 -9.90
C GLU A 69 -17.71 -13.88 -11.10
N LEU A 70 -16.43 -13.55 -10.93
CA LEU A 70 -15.42 -13.69 -11.99
C LEU A 70 -14.82 -15.09 -12.09
N GLY A 71 -15.20 -16.01 -11.22
CA GLY A 71 -14.72 -17.39 -11.23
C GLY A 71 -13.21 -17.51 -11.01
N TRP A 72 -12.60 -16.59 -10.24
CA TRP A 72 -11.18 -16.60 -9.92
C TRP A 72 -10.77 -17.87 -9.20
N LYS A 73 -9.68 -18.51 -9.66
CA LYS A 73 -9.24 -19.83 -9.16
C LYS A 73 -7.91 -19.78 -8.40
N HIS A 74 -7.26 -18.61 -8.37
CA HIS A 74 -6.03 -18.42 -7.62
C HIS A 74 -6.34 -17.88 -6.22
N PRO A 75 -5.36 -17.89 -5.30
CA PRO A 75 -5.51 -17.24 -4.01
C PRO A 75 -5.85 -15.76 -4.09
N TYR A 76 -6.37 -15.24 -3.00
CA TYR A 76 -6.59 -13.82 -2.74
C TYR A 76 -6.58 -13.59 -1.24
N TYR A 77 -6.26 -12.39 -0.82
CA TYR A 77 -6.10 -12.07 0.59
C TYR A 77 -6.81 -10.79 0.97
N LEU A 78 -7.14 -10.68 2.25
CA LEU A 78 -7.59 -9.44 2.88
C LEU A 78 -6.56 -9.01 3.93
N ASP A 79 -5.98 -7.83 3.74
CA ASP A 79 -4.96 -7.27 4.60
C ASP A 79 -5.56 -6.42 5.72
N ALA A 80 -5.16 -6.74 6.93
CA ALA A 80 -5.28 -5.87 8.10
C ALA A 80 -4.22 -4.77 7.99
N ASP A 81 -4.55 -3.69 7.29
CA ASP A 81 -3.65 -2.67 6.83
C ASP A 81 -3.16 -1.76 7.97
N HIS A 82 -1.85 -1.74 8.20
CA HIS A 82 -1.18 -0.93 9.23
C HIS A 82 -1.80 -1.09 10.62
N ILE A 83 -1.75 -2.31 11.15
CA ILE A 83 -2.27 -2.62 12.49
C ILE A 83 -1.19 -2.55 13.56
N ASN A 84 -1.64 -2.24 14.76
CA ASN A 84 -0.86 -2.31 15.99
C ASN A 84 -1.57 -3.18 17.05
N VAL A 85 -1.00 -3.27 18.26
CA VAL A 85 -1.56 -4.09 19.35
C VAL A 85 -3.01 -3.69 19.73
N GLU A 86 -3.36 -2.42 19.56
CA GLU A 86 -4.68 -1.88 19.95
C GLU A 86 -5.74 -2.15 18.87
N THR A 87 -5.36 -2.20 17.61
CA THR A 87 -6.29 -2.28 16.47
C THR A 87 -6.48 -3.68 15.92
N VAL A 88 -5.55 -4.60 16.19
CA VAL A 88 -5.49 -5.95 15.56
C VAL A 88 -6.76 -6.79 15.82
N ASP A 89 -7.39 -6.68 16.98
CA ASP A 89 -8.53 -7.53 17.35
C ASP A 89 -9.70 -7.44 16.36
N ARG A 90 -9.92 -6.28 15.78
CA ARG A 90 -10.97 -6.02 14.79
C ARG A 90 -10.78 -6.80 13.49
N TYR A 91 -9.54 -7.18 13.19
CA TYR A 91 -9.14 -7.78 11.93
C TYR A 91 -8.92 -9.30 12.00
N LEU A 92 -8.90 -9.87 13.20
CA LEU A 92 -8.52 -11.27 13.38
C LEU A 92 -9.40 -12.23 12.57
N ASP A 93 -10.72 -12.05 12.58
CA ASP A 93 -11.62 -12.98 11.89
C ASP A 93 -11.64 -12.78 10.36
N PRO A 94 -11.83 -11.56 9.81
CA PRO A 94 -12.00 -11.37 8.37
C PRO A 94 -10.68 -11.40 7.57
N CYS A 95 -9.53 -11.13 8.20
CA CYS A 95 -8.25 -10.98 7.50
C CYS A 95 -7.38 -12.23 7.56
N ASP A 96 -6.60 -12.41 6.51
CA ASP A 96 -5.63 -13.49 6.33
C ASP A 96 -4.25 -12.96 5.88
N PHE A 97 -4.10 -11.65 5.78
CA PHE A 97 -2.85 -10.92 5.63
C PHE A 97 -2.78 -9.85 6.73
N PHE A 98 -1.63 -9.67 7.37
CA PHE A 98 -1.48 -8.74 8.49
C PHE A 98 -0.22 -7.89 8.32
N THR A 99 -0.39 -6.59 8.10
CA THR A 99 0.69 -5.60 8.06
C THR A 99 0.92 -5.02 9.45
N LEU A 100 1.96 -5.52 10.11
CA LEU A 100 2.37 -5.07 11.44
C LEU A 100 3.13 -3.75 11.30
N ASP A 101 2.50 -2.66 11.73
CA ASP A 101 3.10 -1.32 11.67
C ASP A 101 3.91 -1.04 12.93
N VAL A 102 5.20 -0.84 12.75
CA VAL A 102 6.14 -0.56 13.84
C VAL A 102 6.95 0.73 13.62
N ALA A 103 6.54 1.56 12.66
CA ALA A 103 7.24 2.79 12.32
C ALA A 103 7.42 3.72 13.53
N ASP A 104 6.35 3.94 14.30
CA ASP A 104 6.36 4.79 15.49
C ASP A 104 7.24 4.25 16.63
N ALA A 105 7.55 2.95 16.63
CA ALA A 105 8.37 2.30 17.65
C ALA A 105 9.89 2.37 17.35
N ILE A 106 10.26 2.78 16.14
CA ILE A 106 11.67 2.91 15.74
C ILE A 106 12.33 4.06 16.49
N GLY A 107 13.52 3.79 17.03
CA GLY A 107 14.28 4.75 17.84
C GLY A 107 13.94 4.74 19.32
N HIS A 108 12.92 4.03 19.74
CA HIS A 108 12.66 3.78 21.15
C HIS A 108 13.75 2.85 21.72
N PRO A 109 14.25 3.11 22.93
CA PRO A 109 15.29 2.30 23.52
C PRO A 109 14.78 0.88 23.80
N PRO A 110 15.53 -0.16 23.41
CA PRO A 110 15.20 -1.52 23.78
C PRO A 110 15.45 -1.76 25.28
N GLU A 111 15.00 -2.88 25.80
CA GLU A 111 15.28 -3.29 27.18
C GLU A 111 16.79 -3.25 27.48
N PRO A 112 17.21 -2.88 28.71
CA PRO A 112 18.60 -2.79 29.09
C PRO A 112 19.38 -4.09 28.78
N GLY A 113 20.46 -3.98 28.02
CA GLY A 113 21.28 -5.11 27.61
C GLY A 113 20.82 -5.88 26.38
N ALA A 114 19.60 -5.63 25.85
CA ALA A 114 19.06 -6.36 24.71
C ALA A 114 19.93 -6.20 23.44
N ALA A 115 20.39 -5.00 23.14
CA ALA A 115 21.26 -4.75 22.00
C ALA A 115 22.58 -5.52 22.09
N SER A 116 23.23 -5.54 23.26
CA SER A 116 24.45 -6.31 23.48
C SER A 116 24.22 -7.82 23.43
N ALA A 117 23.09 -8.29 23.97
CA ALA A 117 22.71 -9.70 23.92
C ALA A 117 22.45 -10.15 22.48
N PHE A 118 21.76 -9.32 21.68
CA PHE A 118 21.55 -9.58 20.26
C PHE A 118 22.88 -9.69 19.49
N LEU A 119 23.76 -8.71 19.63
CA LEU A 119 25.06 -8.71 18.95
C LEU A 119 25.99 -9.87 19.39
N ASN A 120 25.85 -10.34 20.63
CA ASN A 120 26.59 -11.52 21.11
C ASN A 120 26.05 -12.83 20.46
N ARG A 121 24.78 -12.92 20.12
CA ARG A 121 24.22 -14.05 19.36
C ARG A 121 24.60 -14.01 17.88
N HIS A 122 24.89 -12.81 17.36
CA HIS A 122 25.21 -12.55 15.96
C HIS A 122 26.63 -11.98 15.79
N PRO A 123 27.71 -12.80 16.10
CA PRO A 123 29.07 -12.32 16.04
C PRO A 123 29.57 -11.93 14.64
N GLU A 124 28.85 -12.32 13.59
CA GLU A 124 29.11 -11.92 12.21
C GLU A 124 29.08 -10.41 12.04
N TRP A 125 28.24 -9.67 12.77
CA TRP A 125 28.13 -8.22 12.70
C TRP A 125 29.44 -7.47 12.97
N ALA A 126 30.29 -8.02 13.83
CA ALA A 126 31.59 -7.43 14.12
C ALA A 126 32.56 -7.44 12.91
N ARG A 127 32.28 -8.28 11.89
CA ARG A 127 33.05 -8.37 10.65
C ARG A 127 32.48 -7.54 9.52
N GLU A 128 31.21 -7.19 9.59
CA GLU A 128 30.47 -6.54 8.50
C GLU A 128 30.43 -5.04 8.61
N ILE A 129 30.22 -4.53 9.84
CA ILE A 129 30.15 -3.10 10.10
C ILE A 129 30.87 -2.77 11.41
N PRO A 130 31.37 -1.53 11.58
CA PRO A 130 31.98 -1.10 12.83
C PRO A 130 31.04 -1.34 14.02
N ALA A 131 31.59 -1.87 15.12
CA ALA A 131 30.83 -2.26 16.33
C ALA A 131 29.90 -1.15 16.83
N ALA A 132 30.34 0.12 16.79
CA ALA A 132 29.51 1.26 17.17
C ALA A 132 28.27 1.43 16.27
N ARG A 133 28.39 1.15 14.96
CA ARG A 133 27.24 1.18 14.04
C ARG A 133 26.28 0.02 14.27
N ALA A 134 26.80 -1.19 14.50
CA ALA A 134 25.97 -2.35 14.86
C ALA A 134 25.18 -2.09 16.15
N GLN A 135 25.87 -1.55 17.17
CA GLN A 135 25.22 -1.17 18.43
C GLN A 135 24.14 -0.10 18.24
N ALA A 136 24.41 0.93 17.45
CA ALA A 136 23.46 2.00 17.17
C ALA A 136 22.23 1.46 16.41
N ALA A 137 22.42 0.60 15.41
CA ALA A 137 21.33 -0.03 14.67
C ALA A 137 20.49 -0.95 15.56
N ALA A 138 21.13 -1.78 16.41
CA ALA A 138 20.43 -2.62 17.37
C ALA A 138 19.59 -1.77 18.35
N CYS A 139 20.16 -0.69 18.88
CA CYS A 139 19.41 0.23 19.76
C CYS A 139 18.22 0.92 19.04
N LYS A 140 18.35 1.18 17.74
CA LYS A 140 17.33 1.86 16.94
C LYS A 140 16.14 0.95 16.62
N TYR A 141 16.36 -0.35 16.35
CA TYR A 141 15.33 -1.20 15.76
C TYR A 141 14.80 -2.30 16.69
N LEU A 142 15.54 -2.76 17.69
CA LEU A 142 15.12 -3.94 18.47
C LEU A 142 13.81 -3.74 19.23
N TYR A 143 13.53 -2.53 19.73
CA TYR A 143 12.23 -2.26 20.35
C TYR A 143 11.08 -2.40 19.36
N ALA A 144 11.23 -1.85 18.15
CA ALA A 144 10.22 -1.95 17.11
C ALA A 144 9.96 -3.42 16.70
N ILE A 145 11.01 -4.25 16.63
CA ILE A 145 10.84 -5.67 16.31
C ILE A 145 10.18 -6.43 17.47
N ALA A 146 10.47 -6.07 18.72
CA ALA A 146 9.76 -6.63 19.88
C ALA A 146 8.26 -6.28 19.85
N GLU A 147 7.88 -5.06 19.41
CA GLU A 147 6.49 -4.70 19.20
C GLU A 147 5.84 -5.50 18.04
N ALA A 148 6.55 -5.69 16.92
CA ALA A 148 6.07 -6.60 15.86
C ALA A 148 5.79 -8.00 16.41
N ALA A 149 6.70 -8.52 17.22
CA ALA A 149 6.54 -9.84 17.85
C ALA A 149 5.32 -9.89 18.80
N ARG A 150 5.04 -8.82 19.53
CA ARG A 150 3.82 -8.73 20.37
C ARG A 150 2.54 -8.82 19.53
N ILE A 151 2.48 -8.06 18.44
CA ILE A 151 1.33 -8.09 17.52
C ILE A 151 1.19 -9.49 16.91
N TYR A 152 2.29 -10.05 16.37
CA TYR A 152 2.31 -11.38 15.78
C TYR A 152 1.82 -12.46 16.77
N ARG A 153 2.34 -12.47 18.01
CA ARG A 153 1.91 -13.44 19.04
C ARG A 153 0.42 -13.31 19.38
N LYS A 154 -0.12 -12.09 19.36
CA LYS A 154 -1.55 -11.85 19.58
C LYS A 154 -2.39 -12.45 18.44
N ILE A 155 -1.95 -12.34 17.20
CA ILE A 155 -2.60 -12.98 16.05
C ILE A 155 -2.48 -14.50 16.14
N ALA A 156 -1.28 -15.02 16.39
CA ALA A 156 -1.00 -16.46 16.46
C ALA A 156 -1.71 -17.16 17.64
N ALA A 157 -2.12 -16.42 18.68
CA ALA A 157 -2.94 -16.95 19.77
C ALA A 157 -4.41 -17.19 19.35
N ARG A 158 -4.86 -16.63 18.22
CA ARG A 158 -6.25 -16.70 17.74
C ARG A 158 -6.41 -17.38 16.38
N LYS A 159 -5.34 -17.43 15.60
CA LYS A 159 -5.32 -18.06 14.27
C LYS A 159 -4.33 -19.23 14.27
N ASP A 160 -4.65 -20.25 13.49
CA ASP A 160 -3.75 -21.39 13.34
C ASP A 160 -2.40 -20.96 12.73
N PRO A 161 -1.27 -21.47 13.20
CA PRO A 161 0.03 -21.20 12.60
C PRO A 161 0.05 -21.55 11.11
N GLY A 162 0.53 -20.60 10.29
CA GLY A 162 0.59 -20.76 8.84
C GLY A 162 -0.74 -20.57 8.11
N SER A 163 -1.81 -20.12 8.79
CA SER A 163 -3.09 -19.78 8.16
C SER A 163 -3.21 -18.31 7.76
N PHE A 164 -2.14 -17.54 7.86
CA PHE A 164 -2.10 -16.13 7.50
C PHE A 164 -0.71 -15.70 7.03
N VAL A 165 -0.67 -14.61 6.27
CA VAL A 165 0.55 -13.93 5.81
C VAL A 165 0.91 -12.83 6.81
N THR A 166 2.19 -12.67 7.11
CA THR A 166 2.70 -11.61 7.98
C THR A 166 3.61 -10.67 7.19
N GLU A 167 3.33 -9.39 7.27
CA GLU A 167 4.19 -8.29 6.83
C GLU A 167 4.68 -7.48 8.04
N VAL A 168 5.93 -7.02 8.00
CA VAL A 168 6.42 -5.98 8.92
C VAL A 168 6.66 -4.71 8.12
N SER A 169 6.07 -3.60 8.56
CA SER A 169 6.17 -2.30 7.89
C SER A 169 6.92 -1.28 8.73
N MET A 170 7.84 -0.57 8.04
CA MET A 170 8.64 0.54 8.57
C MET A 170 8.69 1.70 7.56
N ASP A 171 7.77 1.76 6.61
CA ASP A 171 7.80 2.73 5.51
C ASP A 171 7.45 4.17 5.96
N GLU A 172 6.71 4.34 7.05
CA GLU A 172 6.32 5.66 7.57
C GLU A 172 7.35 6.29 8.53
N THR A 173 8.63 5.87 8.46
CA THR A 173 9.73 6.44 9.27
C THR A 173 10.36 7.67 8.61
N ASP A 174 11.14 8.46 9.37
CA ASP A 174 11.79 9.66 8.89
C ASP A 174 12.90 9.38 7.87
N CYS A 175 13.67 8.31 8.07
CA CYS A 175 14.85 7.98 7.26
C CYS A 175 14.77 6.58 6.65
N PRO A 176 15.26 6.40 5.40
CA PRO A 176 15.41 5.09 4.79
C PRO A 176 16.30 4.16 5.63
N GLN A 177 16.02 2.87 5.61
CA GLN A 177 16.92 1.85 6.12
C GLN A 177 18.00 1.57 5.08
N ASN A 178 19.27 1.56 5.49
CA ASN A 178 20.34 1.10 4.61
C ASN A 178 20.41 -0.45 4.61
N PRO A 179 21.09 -1.09 3.63
CA PRO A 179 21.16 -2.54 3.51
C PRO A 179 21.63 -3.27 4.77
N SER A 180 22.58 -2.69 5.54
CA SER A 180 23.04 -3.29 6.79
C SER A 180 21.98 -3.20 7.90
N GLU A 181 21.26 -2.09 7.97
CA GLU A 181 20.13 -1.96 8.90
C GLU A 181 18.99 -2.93 8.56
N LEU A 182 18.64 -3.07 7.28
CA LEU A 182 17.61 -4.02 6.83
C LEU A 182 18.02 -5.47 7.17
N LEU A 183 19.27 -5.84 6.95
CA LEU A 183 19.76 -7.17 7.30
C LEU A 183 19.69 -7.43 8.82
N LEU A 184 20.06 -6.43 9.65
CA LEU A 184 19.94 -6.52 11.11
C LEU A 184 18.49 -6.67 11.57
N ILE A 185 17.57 -5.92 10.95
CA ILE A 185 16.14 -6.02 11.21
C ILE A 185 15.64 -7.43 10.90
N LEU A 186 16.02 -8.00 9.76
CA LEU A 186 15.63 -9.35 9.36
C LEU A 186 16.20 -10.42 10.30
N ALA A 187 17.43 -10.26 10.78
CA ALA A 187 18.01 -11.12 11.81
C ALA A 187 17.23 -11.05 13.13
N ALA A 188 16.85 -9.84 13.57
CA ALA A 188 16.05 -9.64 14.77
C ALA A 188 14.62 -10.23 14.63
N ILE A 189 14.01 -10.11 13.46
CA ILE A 189 12.72 -10.73 13.16
C ILE A 189 12.80 -12.26 13.24
N ALA A 190 13.88 -12.85 12.73
CA ALA A 190 14.14 -14.28 12.83
C ALA A 190 14.32 -14.73 14.29
N ASP A 191 15.10 -13.98 15.10
CA ASP A 191 15.27 -14.22 16.54
C ASP A 191 13.94 -14.22 17.31
N GLU A 192 13.00 -13.36 16.91
CA GLU A 192 11.66 -13.29 17.50
C GLU A 192 10.71 -14.39 16.99
N GLY A 193 11.14 -15.19 16.02
CA GLY A 193 10.37 -16.28 15.43
C GLY A 193 9.16 -15.82 14.63
N ILE A 194 9.22 -14.65 14.00
CA ILE A 194 8.14 -14.13 13.16
C ILE A 194 8.33 -14.63 11.72
N PRO A 195 7.45 -15.51 11.19
CA PRO A 195 7.57 -16.07 9.84
C PRO A 195 7.07 -15.07 8.79
N ILE A 196 7.76 -13.93 8.65
CA ILE A 196 7.35 -12.89 7.70
C ILE A 196 7.48 -13.37 6.26
N GLN A 197 6.53 -12.94 5.42
CA GLN A 197 6.54 -13.21 3.98
C GLN A 197 6.74 -11.94 3.15
N THR A 198 6.53 -10.77 3.76
CA THR A 198 6.83 -9.47 3.17
C THR A 198 7.43 -8.53 4.21
N ILE A 199 8.30 -7.63 3.77
CA ILE A 199 8.86 -6.55 4.57
C ILE A 199 8.80 -5.24 3.78
N ALA A 200 8.34 -4.16 4.41
CA ALA A 200 8.23 -2.85 3.81
C ALA A 200 9.24 -1.87 4.43
N PRO A 201 10.46 -1.76 3.90
CA PRO A 201 11.39 -0.71 4.27
C PRO A 201 10.97 0.63 3.67
N LYS A 202 11.48 1.71 4.23
CA LYS A 202 11.41 3.03 3.62
C LYS A 202 12.50 3.20 2.58
N PHE A 203 12.11 3.66 1.39
CA PHE A 203 13.04 4.08 0.34
C PHE A 203 13.29 5.59 0.37
N THR A 204 14.39 6.03 -0.22
CA THR A 204 14.65 7.45 -0.48
C THR A 204 13.60 8.05 -1.40
N GLY A 205 13.34 9.35 -1.25
CA GLY A 205 12.33 10.08 -2.00
C GLY A 205 10.98 10.16 -1.27
N ARG A 206 9.98 10.68 -1.97
CA ARG A 206 8.65 10.93 -1.40
C ARG A 206 7.58 10.13 -2.15
N PHE A 207 6.82 9.37 -1.40
CA PHE A 207 5.68 8.58 -1.87
C PHE A 207 4.36 9.33 -1.57
N ASN A 208 4.25 10.55 -2.13
CA ASN A 208 3.09 11.40 -1.90
C ASN A 208 1.80 10.77 -2.44
N LYS A 209 0.70 10.98 -1.72
CA LYS A 209 -0.60 10.42 -2.08
C LYS A 209 -1.15 11.09 -3.36
N GLY A 210 -1.70 10.27 -4.25
CA GLY A 210 -2.37 10.72 -5.47
C GLY A 210 -1.44 11.13 -6.63
N VAL A 211 -0.13 11.19 -6.45
CA VAL A 211 0.85 11.61 -7.47
C VAL A 211 2.00 10.62 -7.59
N ASP A 212 2.82 10.78 -8.64
CA ASP A 212 3.98 9.93 -8.89
C ASP A 212 5.08 10.10 -7.84
N TYR A 213 6.02 9.16 -7.82
CA TYR A 213 7.22 9.23 -7.00
C TYR A 213 7.99 10.53 -7.25
N VAL A 214 8.45 11.16 -6.17
CA VAL A 214 9.26 12.37 -6.21
C VAL A 214 10.63 12.08 -5.59
N GLY A 215 11.63 11.95 -6.44
CA GLY A 215 12.99 11.61 -6.02
C GLY A 215 13.86 11.20 -7.20
N ASP A 216 15.06 10.75 -6.87
CA ASP A 216 16.01 10.19 -7.84
C ASP A 216 15.64 8.73 -8.12
N VAL A 217 15.14 8.46 -9.33
CA VAL A 217 14.70 7.12 -9.76
C VAL A 217 15.87 6.15 -9.88
N GLU A 218 17.08 6.62 -10.25
CA GLU A 218 18.27 5.76 -10.31
C GLU A 218 18.74 5.37 -8.91
N GLN A 219 18.66 6.29 -7.95
CA GLN A 219 18.94 6.00 -6.55
C GLN A 219 17.94 5.00 -5.99
N PHE A 220 16.64 5.16 -6.28
CA PHE A 220 15.62 4.20 -5.91
C PHE A 220 15.91 2.80 -6.47
N GLU A 221 16.28 2.70 -7.75
CA GLU A 221 16.62 1.40 -8.37
C GLU A 221 17.81 0.72 -7.68
N LYS A 222 18.82 1.49 -7.30
CA LYS A 222 20.00 0.98 -6.56
C LYS A 222 19.61 0.46 -5.18
N GLU A 223 18.82 1.23 -4.44
CA GLU A 223 18.32 0.84 -3.12
C GLU A 223 17.46 -0.42 -3.20
N PHE A 224 16.46 -0.42 -4.09
CA PHE A 224 15.59 -1.55 -4.29
C PHE A 224 16.37 -2.83 -4.68
N GLY A 225 17.35 -2.71 -5.57
CA GLY A 225 18.22 -3.83 -5.95
C GLY A 225 19.08 -4.34 -4.80
N ALA A 226 19.65 -3.44 -3.99
CA ALA A 226 20.44 -3.82 -2.82
C ALA A 226 19.58 -4.51 -1.75
N ASP A 227 18.35 -4.07 -1.56
CA ASP A 227 17.42 -4.68 -0.60
C ASP A 227 16.95 -6.08 -1.06
N LEU A 228 16.83 -6.33 -2.37
CA LEU A 228 16.60 -7.69 -2.91
C LEU A 228 17.77 -8.64 -2.55
N ASP A 229 19.01 -8.16 -2.69
CA ASP A 229 20.20 -8.93 -2.31
C ASP A 229 20.24 -9.21 -0.78
N VAL A 230 19.84 -8.23 0.02
CA VAL A 230 19.70 -8.39 1.49
C VAL A 230 18.68 -9.46 1.84
N ILE A 231 17.50 -9.45 1.20
CA ILE A 231 16.47 -10.46 1.43
C ILE A 231 16.96 -11.85 1.07
N ALA A 232 17.57 -12.02 -0.11
CA ALA A 232 18.12 -13.32 -0.53
C ALA A 232 19.15 -13.86 0.46
N ARG A 233 19.99 -12.97 1.00
CA ARG A 233 20.95 -13.30 2.05
C ARG A 233 20.28 -13.67 3.37
N ALA A 234 19.32 -12.85 3.84
CA ALA A 234 18.65 -13.07 5.12
C ALA A 234 17.85 -14.38 5.16
N VAL A 235 17.18 -14.73 4.06
CA VAL A 235 16.50 -16.02 3.90
C VAL A 235 17.46 -17.18 4.14
N LYS A 236 18.66 -17.08 3.59
CA LYS A 236 19.69 -18.13 3.71
C LYS A 236 20.35 -18.17 5.09
N ASP A 237 20.70 -16.99 5.61
CA ASP A 237 21.54 -16.88 6.82
C ASP A 237 20.73 -17.02 8.10
N TYR A 238 19.44 -16.66 8.09
CA TYR A 238 18.55 -16.64 9.28
C TYR A 238 17.32 -17.55 9.17
N ASP A 239 17.30 -18.48 8.21
CA ASP A 239 16.20 -19.45 8.00
C ASP A 239 14.81 -18.79 7.92
N LEU A 240 14.73 -17.62 7.30
CA LEU A 240 13.47 -16.95 7.03
C LEU A 240 12.70 -17.64 5.88
N PRO A 241 11.37 -17.44 5.78
CA PRO A 241 10.57 -18.06 4.74
C PRO A 241 11.15 -17.82 3.33
N PRO A 242 11.28 -18.86 2.49
CA PRO A 242 11.94 -18.73 1.17
C PRO A 242 11.15 -17.87 0.18
N ASN A 243 9.90 -17.58 0.47
CA ASN A 243 9.05 -16.67 -0.30
C ASN A 243 9.04 -15.24 0.24
N LEU A 244 9.90 -14.92 1.22
CA LEU A 244 10.06 -13.54 1.70
C LEU A 244 10.43 -12.61 0.55
N LYS A 245 9.77 -11.46 0.47
CA LYS A 245 9.95 -10.46 -0.57
C LYS A 245 9.78 -9.04 -0.05
N LEU A 246 10.25 -8.08 -0.83
CA LEU A 246 9.97 -6.67 -0.58
C LEU A 246 8.49 -6.37 -0.75
N SER A 247 7.97 -5.53 0.12
CA SER A 247 6.71 -4.82 -0.05
C SER A 247 7.02 -3.34 -0.32
N VAL A 248 6.46 -2.81 -1.40
CA VAL A 248 6.58 -1.39 -1.73
C VAL A 248 5.24 -0.71 -1.45
N HIS A 249 5.21 0.09 -0.40
CA HIS A 249 4.03 0.85 -0.03
C HIS A 249 3.92 2.08 -0.94
N SER A 250 3.33 1.88 -2.11
CA SER A 250 3.23 2.94 -3.12
C SER A 250 2.22 4.02 -2.75
N GLY A 251 1.17 3.67 -2.03
CA GLY A 251 0.11 4.57 -1.58
C GLY A 251 -0.73 5.19 -2.70
N SER A 252 -0.37 5.00 -3.95
CA SER A 252 -1.07 5.44 -5.17
C SER A 252 -0.25 5.17 -6.43
N ASP A 253 -0.51 5.92 -7.50
CA ASP A 253 0.20 5.83 -8.79
C ASP A 253 1.69 6.24 -8.65
N LYS A 254 2.61 5.30 -8.87
CA LYS A 254 4.07 5.52 -8.81
C LYS A 254 4.73 5.00 -10.10
N PHE A 255 4.26 5.51 -11.22
CA PHE A 255 4.60 4.98 -12.55
C PHE A 255 6.08 5.03 -12.89
N SER A 256 6.79 6.06 -12.43
CA SER A 256 8.21 6.28 -12.75
C SER A 256 9.15 5.21 -12.17
N ILE A 257 8.74 4.50 -11.11
CA ILE A 257 9.58 3.48 -10.48
C ILE A 257 9.25 2.05 -10.95
N TYR A 258 8.21 1.82 -11.74
CA TYR A 258 7.81 0.46 -12.13
C TYR A 258 8.82 -0.21 -13.07
N GLU A 259 9.35 0.52 -14.05
CA GLU A 259 10.37 -0.03 -14.94
C GLU A 259 11.68 -0.37 -14.21
N PRO A 260 12.24 0.51 -13.35
CA PRO A 260 13.35 0.18 -12.46
C PRO A 260 13.10 -1.05 -11.59
N MET A 261 11.93 -1.14 -10.94
CA MET A 261 11.56 -2.31 -10.16
C MET A 261 11.55 -3.58 -11.00
N ARG A 262 10.88 -3.54 -12.17
CA ARG A 262 10.82 -4.69 -13.09
C ARG A 262 12.20 -5.19 -13.48
N ARG A 263 13.13 -4.29 -13.85
CA ARG A 263 14.52 -4.65 -14.18
C ARG A 263 15.22 -5.33 -13.00
N ALA A 264 15.10 -4.79 -11.82
CA ALA A 264 15.71 -5.35 -10.60
C ALA A 264 15.12 -6.72 -10.26
N LEU A 265 13.79 -6.86 -10.28
CA LEU A 265 13.08 -8.12 -10.01
C LEU A 265 13.50 -9.23 -10.97
N ARG A 266 13.63 -8.93 -12.28
CA ARG A 266 14.08 -9.90 -13.28
C ARG A 266 15.53 -10.31 -13.07
N ARG A 267 16.41 -9.37 -12.76
CA ARG A 267 17.84 -9.65 -12.50
C ARG A 267 18.01 -10.58 -11.30
N ALA A 268 17.21 -10.38 -10.24
CA ALA A 268 17.29 -11.16 -9.01
C ALA A 268 16.39 -12.41 -9.01
N ASP A 269 15.58 -12.64 -10.05
CA ASP A 269 14.47 -13.61 -10.07
C ASP A 269 13.56 -13.52 -8.84
N ALA A 270 13.38 -12.32 -8.31
CA ALA A 270 12.65 -12.04 -7.07
C ALA A 270 11.16 -11.79 -7.29
N GLY A 271 10.38 -11.98 -6.22
CA GLY A 271 9.00 -11.54 -6.13
C GLY A 271 8.87 -10.15 -5.51
N VAL A 272 7.65 -9.60 -5.55
CA VAL A 272 7.32 -8.33 -4.89
C VAL A 272 5.85 -8.29 -4.49
N HIS A 273 5.56 -7.63 -3.39
CA HIS A 273 4.24 -7.11 -3.05
C HIS A 273 4.22 -5.60 -3.29
N VAL A 274 3.28 -5.10 -4.08
CA VAL A 274 3.07 -3.64 -4.23
C VAL A 274 1.80 -3.28 -3.50
N LYS A 275 1.92 -2.60 -2.37
CA LYS A 275 0.79 -2.26 -1.52
C LYS A 275 0.10 -0.99 -1.96
N THR A 276 -1.23 -1.03 -1.99
CA THR A 276 -2.11 0.10 -2.34
C THR A 276 -1.75 0.71 -3.71
N ALA A 277 -1.59 -0.16 -4.71
CA ALA A 277 -1.43 0.29 -6.08
C ALA A 277 -2.74 0.86 -6.61
N GLY A 278 -2.61 1.86 -7.48
CA GLY A 278 -3.76 2.53 -8.06
C GLY A 278 -4.39 3.57 -7.13
N THR A 279 -5.36 4.25 -7.68
CA THR A 279 -6.11 5.32 -7.01
C THR A 279 -7.60 5.11 -7.21
N THR A 280 -8.11 3.95 -6.81
CA THR A 280 -9.51 3.53 -7.02
C THR A 280 -10.51 4.64 -6.73
N TRP A 281 -10.38 5.32 -5.58
CA TRP A 281 -11.22 6.45 -5.24
C TRP A 281 -11.19 7.60 -6.28
N LEU A 282 -10.04 7.91 -6.85
CA LEU A 282 -9.94 8.96 -7.88
C LEU A 282 -10.50 8.47 -9.22
N GLU A 283 -10.37 7.18 -9.52
CA GLU A 283 -10.97 6.58 -10.70
C GLU A 283 -12.50 6.48 -10.57
N GLU A 284 -13.04 6.35 -9.35
CA GLU A 284 -14.48 6.51 -9.08
C GLU A 284 -14.94 7.91 -9.46
N LEU A 285 -14.24 8.97 -9.03
CA LEU A 285 -14.59 10.34 -9.39
C LEU A 285 -14.49 10.62 -10.90
N ILE A 286 -13.46 10.05 -11.55
CA ILE A 286 -13.32 10.10 -13.01
C ILE A 286 -14.49 9.40 -13.68
N GLY A 287 -14.82 8.20 -13.26
CA GLY A 287 -15.93 7.42 -13.80
C GLY A 287 -17.29 8.12 -13.61
N LEU A 288 -17.52 8.73 -12.46
CA LEU A 288 -18.70 9.57 -12.21
C LEU A 288 -18.77 10.74 -13.18
N ALA A 289 -17.66 11.47 -13.36
CA ALA A 289 -17.63 12.62 -14.27
C ALA A 289 -17.84 12.23 -15.74
N GLU A 290 -17.45 11.02 -16.15
CA GLU A 290 -17.66 10.48 -17.49
C GLU A 290 -19.08 9.88 -17.70
N ALA A 291 -19.74 9.45 -16.63
CA ALA A 291 -21.05 8.77 -16.71
C ALA A 291 -22.21 9.68 -17.10
N GLY A 292 -22.07 11.00 -16.93
CA GLY A 292 -23.10 11.96 -17.31
C GLY A 292 -23.26 13.14 -16.35
N PRO A 293 -24.28 13.96 -16.56
CA PRO A 293 -24.45 15.23 -15.83
C PRO A 293 -24.59 15.06 -14.32
N ASP A 294 -25.30 14.06 -13.85
CA ASP A 294 -25.56 13.84 -12.43
C ASP A 294 -24.29 13.38 -11.70
N GLY A 295 -23.52 12.47 -12.31
CA GLY A 295 -22.23 12.02 -11.81
C GLY A 295 -21.21 13.17 -11.77
N LEU A 296 -21.12 13.96 -12.84
CA LEU A 296 -20.26 15.16 -12.90
C LEU A 296 -20.67 16.19 -11.83
N ALA A 297 -21.96 16.42 -11.63
CA ALA A 297 -22.44 17.35 -10.62
C ALA A 297 -22.05 16.91 -9.21
N LEU A 298 -22.15 15.61 -8.90
CA LEU A 298 -21.72 15.04 -7.61
C LEU A 298 -20.20 15.17 -7.44
N ALA A 299 -19.41 14.85 -8.47
CA ALA A 299 -17.95 14.96 -8.41
C ALA A 299 -17.50 16.42 -8.15
N LYS A 300 -18.15 17.40 -8.77
CA LYS A 300 -17.91 18.84 -8.52
C LYS A 300 -18.33 19.26 -7.12
N GLU A 301 -19.45 18.75 -6.60
CA GLU A 301 -19.87 19.01 -5.22
C GLU A 301 -18.85 18.47 -4.22
N ILE A 302 -18.32 17.26 -4.45
CA ILE A 302 -17.26 16.69 -3.61
C ILE A 302 -16.02 17.60 -3.63
N TYR A 303 -15.60 18.07 -4.80
CA TYR A 303 -14.50 19.03 -4.90
C TYR A 303 -14.75 20.29 -4.10
N ALA A 304 -15.90 20.93 -4.27
CA ALA A 304 -16.25 22.17 -3.59
C ALA A 304 -16.23 22.01 -2.06
N ARG A 305 -16.77 20.91 -1.55
CA ARG A 305 -16.72 20.60 -0.11
C ARG A 305 -15.30 20.28 0.35
N ALA A 306 -14.51 19.54 -0.44
CA ALA A 306 -13.11 19.26 -0.11
C ALA A 306 -12.26 20.56 -0.08
N TYR A 307 -12.51 21.46 -1.01
CA TYR A 307 -11.85 22.78 -1.05
C TYR A 307 -12.15 23.60 0.21
N SER A 308 -13.44 23.68 0.62
CA SER A 308 -13.85 24.44 1.82
C SER A 308 -13.37 23.83 3.15
N HIS A 309 -13.00 22.56 3.17
CA HIS A 309 -12.47 21.85 4.34
C HIS A 309 -11.02 21.39 4.15
N SER A 310 -10.29 22.00 3.22
CA SER A 310 -8.96 21.53 2.81
C SER A 310 -7.97 21.46 3.96
N GLU A 311 -7.99 22.41 4.88
CA GLU A 311 -7.10 22.44 6.06
C GLU A 311 -7.32 21.17 6.93
N ASP A 312 -8.57 20.90 7.32
CA ASP A 312 -8.92 19.74 8.15
C ASP A 312 -8.67 18.40 7.45
N LEU A 313 -8.93 18.36 6.13
CA LEU A 313 -8.72 17.16 5.32
C LEU A 313 -7.24 16.83 5.16
N CYS A 314 -6.41 17.84 4.97
CA CYS A 314 -4.97 17.71 4.71
C CYS A 314 -4.14 17.51 5.97
N ALA A 315 -4.56 18.04 7.12
CA ALA A 315 -3.79 18.00 8.37
C ALA A 315 -3.22 16.60 8.73
N PRO A 316 -3.98 15.48 8.63
CA PRO A 316 -3.46 14.16 8.96
C PRO A 316 -2.49 13.58 7.91
N TYR A 317 -2.29 14.26 6.77
CA TYR A 317 -1.52 13.79 5.63
C TYR A 317 -0.36 14.70 5.24
N ILE A 318 -0.04 15.69 6.07
CA ILE A 318 0.93 16.76 5.76
C ILE A 318 2.31 16.20 5.35
N ALA A 319 2.70 15.06 5.89
CA ALA A 319 3.97 14.41 5.57
C ALA A 319 3.98 13.73 4.18
N VAL A 320 2.80 13.43 3.63
CA VAL A 320 2.63 12.62 2.40
C VAL A 320 1.78 13.31 1.33
N ILE A 321 1.58 14.61 1.43
CA ILE A 321 0.98 15.47 0.40
C ILE A 321 1.83 16.71 0.18
N ASP A 322 1.62 17.37 -0.96
CA ASP A 322 2.33 18.60 -1.35
C ASP A 322 1.37 19.45 -2.18
N ILE A 323 0.45 20.11 -1.48
CA ILE A 323 -0.61 20.90 -2.10
C ILE A 323 -0.26 22.37 -1.96
N ASP A 324 -0.07 23.04 -3.10
CA ASP A 324 -0.04 24.49 -3.19
C ASP A 324 -1.48 25.00 -3.38
N THR A 325 -2.02 25.62 -2.36
CA THR A 325 -3.41 26.09 -2.33
C THR A 325 -3.69 27.18 -3.35
N ASP A 326 -2.67 27.98 -3.72
CA ASP A 326 -2.81 29.04 -4.72
C ASP A 326 -2.99 28.47 -6.15
N ARG A 327 -2.67 27.18 -6.33
CA ARG A 327 -2.84 26.45 -7.59
C ARG A 327 -4.11 25.61 -7.66
N LEU A 328 -4.93 25.65 -6.62
CA LEU A 328 -6.26 25.02 -6.64
C LEU A 328 -7.24 25.96 -7.34
N PRO A 329 -8.00 25.47 -8.34
CA PRO A 329 -9.09 26.26 -8.93
C PRO A 329 -10.17 26.51 -7.89
N THR A 330 -10.85 27.65 -8.00
CA THR A 330 -11.97 27.93 -7.10
C THR A 330 -13.14 26.98 -7.36
N PRO A 331 -14.02 26.70 -6.37
CA PRO A 331 -15.23 25.92 -6.59
C PRO A 331 -16.10 26.46 -7.76
N GLU A 332 -16.16 27.77 -7.93
CA GLU A 332 -16.87 28.45 -9.01
C GLU A 332 -16.27 28.16 -10.39
N ASP A 333 -14.94 28.03 -10.47
CA ASP A 333 -14.24 27.63 -11.70
C ASP A 333 -14.55 26.18 -12.04
N VAL A 334 -14.43 25.28 -11.06
CA VAL A 334 -14.72 23.85 -11.23
C VAL A 334 -16.20 23.62 -11.58
N GLN A 335 -17.12 24.41 -11.04
CA GLN A 335 -18.53 24.33 -11.37
C GLN A 335 -18.81 24.55 -12.88
N ARG A 336 -17.98 25.36 -13.54
CA ARG A 336 -18.08 25.64 -14.99
C ARG A 336 -17.42 24.59 -15.87
N TRP A 337 -16.61 23.69 -15.30
CA TRP A 337 -15.88 22.69 -16.07
C TRP A 337 -16.81 21.72 -16.79
N THR A 338 -16.41 21.30 -17.97
CA THR A 338 -16.98 20.14 -18.65
C THR A 338 -16.47 18.85 -18.01
N SER A 339 -17.07 17.71 -18.36
CA SER A 339 -16.56 16.39 -17.97
C SER A 339 -15.09 16.20 -18.38
N GLU A 340 -14.74 16.57 -19.62
CA GLU A 340 -13.37 16.49 -20.13
C GLU A 340 -12.38 17.32 -19.31
N GLN A 341 -12.76 18.53 -18.92
CA GLN A 341 -11.92 19.39 -18.07
C GLN A 341 -11.73 18.81 -16.68
N TYR A 342 -12.80 18.30 -16.05
CA TYR A 342 -12.71 17.67 -14.74
C TYR A 342 -11.83 16.41 -14.76
N VAL A 343 -12.09 15.52 -15.72
CA VAL A 343 -11.32 14.30 -15.93
C VAL A 343 -9.86 14.61 -16.27
N GLY A 344 -9.60 15.58 -17.14
CA GLY A 344 -8.26 16.01 -17.53
C GLY A 344 -7.45 16.55 -16.34
N ALA A 345 -8.09 17.30 -15.43
CA ALA A 345 -7.45 17.79 -14.22
C ALA A 345 -7.13 16.68 -13.22
N LEU A 346 -7.98 15.64 -13.16
CA LEU A 346 -7.88 14.60 -12.15
C LEU A 346 -7.11 13.35 -12.61
N ARG A 347 -7.23 12.95 -13.89
CA ARG A 347 -6.54 11.78 -14.42
C ARG A 347 -5.02 12.00 -14.36
N HIS A 348 -4.30 11.03 -13.82
CA HIS A 348 -2.85 11.14 -13.65
C HIS A 348 -2.11 11.01 -15.00
N ASP A 349 -2.25 12.01 -15.84
CA ASP A 349 -1.55 12.12 -17.12
C ASP A 349 -0.78 13.45 -17.16
N ARG A 350 0.52 13.39 -16.90
CA ARG A 350 1.41 14.57 -16.85
C ARG A 350 1.60 15.24 -18.22
N GLN A 351 1.22 14.57 -19.32
CA GLN A 351 1.27 15.15 -20.66
C GLN A 351 -0.01 15.94 -20.99
N ASN A 352 -1.09 15.70 -20.25
CA ASN A 352 -2.32 16.48 -20.41
C ASN A 352 -2.15 17.88 -19.81
N PRO A 353 -2.33 18.97 -20.59
CA PRO A 353 -2.18 20.33 -20.09
C PRO A 353 -3.19 20.72 -19.00
N LEU A 354 -4.28 19.98 -18.86
CA LEU A 354 -5.28 20.19 -17.81
C LEU A 354 -4.89 19.55 -16.48
N TYR A 355 -3.91 18.62 -16.47
CA TYR A 355 -3.54 17.88 -15.28
C TYR A 355 -3.12 18.82 -14.13
N ASN A 356 -3.78 18.67 -12.98
CA ASN A 356 -3.48 19.43 -11.79
C ASN A 356 -3.18 18.53 -10.59
N PRO A 357 -1.90 18.38 -10.18
CA PRO A 357 -1.50 17.52 -9.08
C PRO A 357 -2.07 17.97 -7.73
N HIS A 358 -2.39 19.26 -7.56
CA HIS A 358 -2.96 19.80 -6.32
C HIS A 358 -4.43 19.41 -6.18
N VAL A 359 -5.22 19.53 -7.26
CA VAL A 359 -6.61 19.03 -7.33
C VAL A 359 -6.63 17.52 -7.03
N ARG A 360 -5.71 16.76 -7.65
CA ARG A 360 -5.64 15.31 -7.48
C ARG A 360 -5.31 14.93 -6.03
N GLN A 361 -4.37 15.59 -5.39
CA GLN A 361 -4.00 15.32 -4.00
C GLN A 361 -5.11 15.75 -3.02
N LEU A 362 -5.74 16.90 -3.23
CA LEU A 362 -6.89 17.35 -2.42
C LEU A 362 -8.02 16.34 -2.49
N LEU A 363 -8.40 15.91 -3.70
CA LEU A 363 -9.44 14.91 -3.87
C LEU A 363 -9.00 13.55 -3.32
N HIS A 364 -7.70 13.19 -3.35
CA HIS A 364 -7.25 11.93 -2.75
C HIS A 364 -7.60 11.83 -1.26
N VAL A 365 -7.48 12.92 -0.51
CA VAL A 365 -7.89 12.98 0.91
C VAL A 365 -9.36 13.34 1.09
N GLY A 366 -10.03 13.78 0.02
CA GLY A 366 -11.43 14.23 -0.01
C GLY A 366 -12.50 13.13 0.13
N TYR A 367 -12.14 11.85 0.15
CA TYR A 367 -13.11 10.75 0.31
C TYR A 367 -13.93 10.86 1.60
N LYS A 368 -13.40 11.55 2.61
CA LYS A 368 -14.13 11.86 3.86
C LYS A 368 -15.42 12.64 3.60
N VAL A 369 -15.39 13.52 2.61
CA VAL A 369 -16.57 14.30 2.18
C VAL A 369 -17.64 13.38 1.62
N ALA A 370 -17.26 12.45 0.73
CA ALA A 370 -18.18 11.49 0.15
C ALA A 370 -18.79 10.56 1.20
N ALA A 371 -18.00 10.13 2.20
CA ALA A 371 -18.49 9.32 3.31
C ALA A 371 -19.58 10.02 4.15
N GLN A 372 -19.65 11.36 4.12
CA GLN A 372 -20.64 12.18 4.85
C GLN A 372 -21.89 12.51 4.02
N MET A 373 -22.09 11.86 2.87
CA MET A 373 -23.22 12.15 1.96
C MET A 373 -24.44 11.23 2.13
N ASP A 374 -24.65 10.66 3.30
CA ASP A 374 -25.83 9.86 3.66
C ASP A 374 -26.22 8.80 2.62
N GLY A 375 -25.26 8.05 2.13
CA GLY A 375 -25.43 7.01 1.11
C GLY A 375 -25.69 7.55 -0.33
N ARG A 376 -25.72 8.86 -0.53
CA ARG A 376 -25.89 9.45 -1.87
C ARG A 376 -24.71 9.10 -2.79
N TYR A 377 -23.51 9.07 -2.23
CA TYR A 377 -22.32 8.68 -2.97
C TYR A 377 -22.38 7.22 -3.43
N THR A 378 -22.67 6.28 -2.53
CA THR A 378 -22.73 4.85 -2.86
C THR A 378 -23.83 4.53 -3.88
N ARG A 379 -25.00 5.14 -3.76
CA ARG A 379 -26.06 5.01 -4.81
C ARG A 379 -25.61 5.51 -6.18
N MET A 380 -24.77 6.54 -6.23
CA MET A 380 -24.23 7.02 -7.50
C MET A 380 -23.14 6.10 -8.04
N LEU A 381 -22.35 5.44 -7.17
CA LEU A 381 -21.42 4.38 -7.61
C LEU A 381 -22.15 3.26 -8.32
N GLU A 382 -23.28 2.80 -7.76
CA GLU A 382 -24.14 1.77 -8.37
C GLU A 382 -24.73 2.24 -9.69
N ALA A 383 -25.25 3.47 -9.76
CA ALA A 383 -25.85 4.02 -10.96
C ALA A 383 -24.84 4.25 -12.11
N CYS A 384 -23.57 4.43 -11.79
CA CYS A 384 -22.49 4.71 -12.75
C CYS A 384 -21.47 3.55 -12.85
N GLU A 385 -21.84 2.35 -12.42
CA GLU A 385 -20.96 1.17 -12.30
C GLU A 385 -20.14 0.91 -13.56
N GLU A 386 -20.74 0.96 -14.75
CA GLU A 386 -20.05 0.65 -16.01
C GLU A 386 -18.87 1.60 -16.28
N SER A 387 -19.08 2.90 -16.14
CA SER A 387 -18.04 3.91 -16.37
C SER A 387 -16.94 3.81 -15.31
N ILE A 388 -17.31 3.62 -14.05
CA ILE A 388 -16.37 3.49 -12.93
C ILE A 388 -15.54 2.22 -13.08
N SER A 389 -16.16 1.06 -13.31
CA SER A 389 -15.49 -0.23 -13.47
C SER A 389 -14.48 -0.21 -14.59
N ARG A 390 -14.81 0.42 -15.73
CA ARG A 390 -13.86 0.61 -16.83
C ARG A 390 -12.63 1.39 -16.38
N ASN A 391 -12.80 2.53 -15.71
CA ASN A 391 -11.70 3.38 -15.26
C ASN A 391 -10.83 2.66 -14.21
N VAL A 392 -11.42 2.00 -13.24
CA VAL A 392 -10.71 1.25 -12.19
C VAL A 392 -9.90 0.09 -12.80
N THR A 393 -10.53 -0.72 -13.66
CA THR A 393 -9.85 -1.86 -14.30
C THR A 393 -8.70 -1.37 -15.18
N GLU A 394 -8.91 -0.33 -15.99
CA GLU A 394 -7.89 0.18 -16.90
C GLU A 394 -6.73 0.85 -16.16
N ASN A 395 -7.02 1.62 -15.10
CA ASN A 395 -5.99 2.18 -14.24
C ASN A 395 -5.12 1.07 -13.66
N LEU A 396 -5.72 0.07 -13.03
CA LEU A 396 -4.96 -0.99 -12.37
C LEU A 396 -4.21 -1.87 -13.37
N TYR A 397 -4.85 -2.25 -14.48
CA TYR A 397 -4.23 -3.12 -15.48
C TYR A 397 -3.15 -2.40 -16.30
N ALA A 398 -3.54 -1.36 -17.06
CA ALA A 398 -2.64 -0.77 -18.05
C ALA A 398 -1.56 0.13 -17.43
N ARG A 399 -1.85 0.70 -16.25
CA ARG A 399 -0.95 1.69 -15.64
C ARG A 399 -0.13 1.15 -14.47
N HIS A 400 -0.52 0.00 -13.88
CA HIS A 400 0.20 -0.64 -12.78
C HIS A 400 0.69 -2.04 -13.15
N ILE A 401 -0.22 -2.96 -13.45
CA ILE A 401 0.11 -4.37 -13.67
C ILE A 401 0.97 -4.55 -14.93
N GLU A 402 0.53 -4.02 -16.06
CA GLU A 402 1.25 -4.18 -17.34
C GLU A 402 2.68 -3.61 -17.27
N PRO A 403 2.94 -2.36 -16.84
CA PRO A 403 4.28 -1.80 -16.79
C PRO A 403 5.21 -2.53 -15.83
N LEU A 404 4.70 -3.01 -14.70
CA LEU A 404 5.53 -3.62 -13.67
C LEU A 404 5.79 -5.11 -13.95
N PHE A 405 4.80 -5.86 -14.44
CA PHE A 405 4.88 -7.32 -14.49
C PHE A 405 4.88 -7.93 -15.90
N LEU A 406 4.25 -7.28 -16.90
CA LEU A 406 3.99 -7.90 -18.19
C LEU A 406 4.95 -7.44 -19.31
N ARG A 407 5.36 -6.19 -19.30
CA ARG A 407 6.23 -5.67 -20.37
C ARG A 407 7.56 -6.43 -20.45
N ALA A 408 8.00 -6.72 -21.67
CA ALA A 408 9.24 -7.44 -21.96
C ALA A 408 10.49 -6.68 -21.49
#